data_a8a1b35c993f65481e81e76c401c2f51
#
_entry.id   a8a1b35c993f65481e81e76c401c2f51
#
_cell.length_a   1.000
_cell.length_b   1.000
_cell.length_c   1.000
_cell.angle_alpha   90.00
_cell.angle_beta   90.00
_cell.angle_gamma   90.00
#
_symmetry.space_group_name_H-M   'P 1'
#
loop_
_entity.id
_entity.type
_entity.pdbx_description
1 polymer ?
#
loop_
_entity_poly.entity_id
_entity_poly.type
_entity_poly.pdbx_seq_one_letter_code
_entity_poly.pdbx_strand_id
1 'polypeptide(L)'
;CPACGHKQKETIDLATLENKDVEIVDNGNRFEFELPLSKKTLTFKLLSHADEEKIQAEVKRMKKKTHQSTISYDLTSRLKQLIVAVDGDETRKTINNFVENEFISRDSLAFRNNLDKVTPDVDMNIYFECEECGHETSVSIPMTVEFFWPRS
;
A
#
# COMPACT_ATOMS: atom_id res chain seq x y z
N CYS A 1 0.15 17.09 21.26
CA CYS A 1 1.54 16.77 21.57
C CYS A 1 1.63 15.46 22.38
N PRO A 2 2.42 14.45 21.94
CA PRO A 2 2.55 13.20 22.69
C PRO A 2 3.32 13.33 24.01
N ALA A 3 4.13 14.39 24.16
CA ALA A 3 4.94 14.58 25.35
C ALA A 3 4.17 15.26 26.51
N CYS A 4 3.39 16.31 26.23
CA CYS A 4 2.69 17.07 27.28
C CYS A 4 1.16 17.06 27.19
N GLY A 5 0.58 16.47 26.13
CA GLY A 5 -0.87 16.44 25.91
C GLY A 5 -1.48 17.76 25.43
N HIS A 6 -0.68 18.80 25.20
CA HIS A 6 -1.15 20.08 24.67
C HIS A 6 -1.80 19.88 23.28
N LYS A 7 -2.87 20.65 23.01
CA LYS A 7 -3.58 20.64 21.73
C LYS A 7 -3.45 22.01 21.08
N GLN A 8 -2.83 22.05 19.92
CA GLN A 8 -2.72 23.27 19.10
C GLN A 8 -3.33 23.03 17.71
N LYS A 9 -3.63 24.12 17.00
CA LYS A 9 -4.12 24.09 15.64
C LYS A 9 -3.02 24.57 14.71
N GLU A 10 -2.73 23.74 13.70
CA GLU A 10 -1.79 24.09 12.66
C GLU A 10 -2.52 24.33 11.34
N THR A 11 -2.06 25.33 10.59
CA THR A 11 -2.51 25.58 9.23
C THR A 11 -1.44 25.11 8.26
N ILE A 12 -1.78 24.11 7.44
CA ILE A 12 -0.84 23.47 6.53
C ILE A 12 -1.20 23.87 5.12
N ASP A 13 -0.22 24.38 4.37
CA ASP A 13 -0.37 24.57 2.93
C ASP A 13 -0.08 23.25 2.22
N LEU A 14 -1.10 22.63 1.66
CA LEU A 14 -0.97 21.36 0.93
C LEU A 14 -0.09 21.47 -0.33
N ALA A 15 0.12 22.68 -0.84
CA ALA A 15 1.01 22.89 -1.97
C ALA A 15 2.50 22.73 -1.62
N THR A 16 2.84 22.71 -0.33
CA THR A 16 4.21 22.46 0.15
C THR A 16 4.55 21.00 0.37
N LEU A 17 3.58 20.10 0.24
CA LEU A 17 3.81 18.67 0.36
C LEU A 17 4.65 18.17 -0.82
N GLU A 18 5.64 17.37 -0.50
CA GLU A 18 6.56 16.81 -1.48
C GLU A 18 6.10 15.42 -1.94
N ASN A 19 6.45 15.07 -3.18
CA ASN A 19 6.26 13.72 -3.64
C ASN A 19 7.30 12.82 -2.99
N LYS A 20 6.88 11.60 -2.66
CA LYS A 20 7.79 10.56 -2.20
C LYS A 20 8.79 10.22 -3.29
N ASP A 21 10.07 10.24 -2.95
CA ASP A 21 11.13 9.78 -3.84
C ASP A 21 10.98 8.29 -4.11
N VAL A 22 10.77 7.93 -5.38
CA VAL A 22 10.69 6.55 -5.83
C VAL A 22 11.68 6.30 -6.95
N GLU A 23 12.33 5.15 -6.93
CA GLU A 23 13.19 4.74 -8.04
C GLU A 23 12.33 4.45 -9.27
N ILE A 24 12.50 5.26 -10.31
CA ILE A 24 11.89 5.01 -11.62
C ILE A 24 12.73 3.96 -12.34
N VAL A 25 12.17 2.77 -12.51
CA VAL A 25 12.83 1.69 -13.23
C VAL A 25 12.50 1.80 -14.72
N ASP A 26 13.53 1.82 -15.58
CA ASP A 26 13.39 1.94 -17.04
C ASP A 26 12.58 0.79 -17.70
N ASN A 27 12.31 -0.28 -16.98
CA ASN A 27 11.55 -1.44 -17.44
C ASN A 27 10.03 -1.25 -17.50
N GLY A 28 9.56 0.01 -17.48
CA GLY A 28 8.15 0.31 -17.39
C GLY A 28 7.59 -0.06 -16.01
N ASN A 29 6.34 -0.51 -15.96
CA ASN A 29 5.68 -0.89 -14.71
C ASN A 29 5.96 -2.37 -14.36
N ARG A 30 7.25 -2.78 -14.29
CA ARG A 30 7.69 -4.13 -13.90
C ARG A 30 8.86 -4.03 -12.94
N PHE A 31 8.71 -4.65 -11.78
CA PHE A 31 9.68 -4.67 -10.69
C PHE A 31 9.98 -6.12 -10.30
N GLU A 32 11.18 -6.37 -9.80
CA GLU A 32 11.58 -7.67 -9.29
C GLU A 32 11.90 -7.60 -7.79
N PHE A 33 11.52 -8.63 -7.05
CA PHE A 33 11.81 -8.75 -5.63
C PHE A 33 12.05 -10.20 -5.24
N GLU A 34 13.23 -10.48 -4.64
CA GLU A 34 13.52 -11.79 -4.06
C GLU A 34 12.95 -11.87 -2.65
N LEU A 35 12.12 -12.88 -2.41
CA LEU A 35 11.51 -13.15 -1.12
C LEU A 35 12.55 -13.65 -0.12
N PRO A 36 12.62 -13.09 1.10
CA PRO A 36 13.70 -13.37 2.04
C PRO A 36 13.72 -14.81 2.56
N LEU A 37 12.58 -15.47 2.67
CA LEU A 37 12.49 -16.80 3.25
C LEU A 37 12.38 -17.90 2.19
N SER A 38 11.42 -17.80 1.27
CA SER A 38 11.21 -18.80 0.21
C SER A 38 12.25 -18.72 -0.91
N LYS A 39 13.03 -17.62 -0.97
CA LYS A 39 14.05 -17.36 -2.03
C LYS A 39 13.48 -17.32 -3.45
N LYS A 40 12.18 -17.23 -3.59
CA LYS A 40 11.52 -17.07 -4.89
C LYS A 40 11.62 -15.65 -5.37
N THR A 41 11.80 -15.46 -6.66
CA THR A 41 11.80 -14.15 -7.31
C THR A 41 10.39 -13.83 -7.81
N LEU A 42 9.83 -12.74 -7.30
CA LEU A 42 8.56 -12.22 -7.79
C LEU A 42 8.82 -11.10 -8.81
N THR A 43 8.21 -11.21 -9.99
CA THR A 43 8.02 -10.05 -10.86
C THR A 43 6.64 -9.48 -10.58
N PHE A 44 6.55 -8.18 -10.27
CA PHE A 44 5.30 -7.53 -9.94
C PHE A 44 5.15 -6.18 -10.67
N LYS A 45 3.95 -5.62 -10.65
CA LYS A 45 3.62 -4.33 -11.22
C LYS A 45 2.84 -3.48 -10.22
N LEU A 46 2.87 -2.17 -10.38
CA LEU A 46 1.93 -1.28 -9.68
C LEU A 46 0.55 -1.36 -10.35
N LEU A 47 -0.50 -1.35 -9.53
CA LEU A 47 -1.87 -1.46 -10.03
C LEU A 47 -2.30 -0.15 -10.70
N SER A 48 -2.86 -0.28 -11.89
CA SER A 48 -3.54 0.82 -12.59
C SER A 48 -5.02 0.89 -12.15
N HIS A 49 -5.69 2.00 -12.49
CA HIS A 49 -7.13 2.14 -12.25
C HIS A 49 -7.94 0.99 -12.90
N ALA A 50 -7.58 0.57 -14.10
CA ALA A 50 -8.22 -0.56 -14.77
C ALA A 50 -8.01 -1.91 -14.04
N ASP A 51 -6.88 -2.08 -13.33
CA ASP A 51 -6.64 -3.26 -12.50
C ASP A 51 -7.50 -3.22 -11.23
N GLU A 52 -7.68 -2.04 -10.63
CA GLU A 52 -8.57 -1.84 -9.47
C GLU A 52 -10.03 -2.16 -9.82
N GLU A 53 -10.51 -1.76 -10.99
CA GLU A 53 -11.86 -2.12 -11.47
C GLU A 53 -12.03 -3.64 -11.60
N LYS A 54 -11.03 -4.35 -12.14
CA LYS A 54 -11.04 -5.83 -12.22
C LYS A 54 -11.08 -6.48 -10.85
N ILE A 55 -10.26 -5.98 -9.90
CA ILE A 55 -10.25 -6.47 -8.52
C ILE A 55 -11.63 -6.29 -7.88
N GLN A 56 -12.22 -5.10 -7.99
CA GLN A 56 -13.54 -4.84 -7.44
C GLN A 56 -14.64 -5.73 -8.05
N ALA A 57 -14.59 -5.97 -9.36
CA ALA A 57 -15.52 -6.87 -10.04
C ALA A 57 -15.37 -8.32 -9.53
N GLU A 58 -14.12 -8.78 -9.33
CA GLU A 58 -13.83 -10.11 -8.81
C GLU A 58 -14.32 -10.27 -7.36
N VAL A 59 -13.99 -9.31 -6.50
CA VAL A 59 -14.45 -9.29 -5.11
C VAL A 59 -15.97 -9.29 -5.00
N LYS A 60 -16.67 -8.48 -5.83
CA LYS A 60 -18.14 -8.48 -5.89
C LYS A 60 -18.70 -9.84 -6.31
N ARG A 61 -18.04 -10.52 -7.26
CA ARG A 61 -18.44 -11.87 -7.72
C ARG A 61 -18.25 -12.91 -6.63
N MET A 62 -17.14 -12.83 -5.88
CA MET A 62 -16.84 -13.73 -4.76
C MET A 62 -17.78 -13.53 -3.58
N LYS A 63 -18.09 -12.30 -3.21
CA LYS A 63 -19.08 -11.96 -2.16
C LYS A 63 -20.45 -12.59 -2.42
N LYS A 64 -20.89 -12.64 -3.68
CA LYS A 64 -22.17 -13.27 -4.05
C LYS A 64 -22.17 -14.79 -3.89
N LYS A 65 -21.01 -15.44 -3.89
CA LYS A 65 -20.86 -16.89 -3.81
C LYS A 65 -20.62 -17.41 -2.40
N THR A 66 -20.10 -16.58 -1.50
CA THR A 66 -19.64 -17.05 -0.19
C THR A 66 -20.01 -16.03 0.89
N HIS A 67 -20.60 -16.47 1.98
CA HIS A 67 -20.90 -15.64 3.16
C HIS A 67 -19.66 -15.37 4.06
N GLN A 68 -18.45 -15.58 3.56
CA GLN A 68 -17.21 -15.40 4.32
C GLN A 68 -16.66 -13.95 4.24
N SER A 69 -15.77 -13.65 5.19
CA SER A 69 -15.17 -12.33 5.40
C SER A 69 -14.61 -11.68 4.11
N THR A 70 -15.04 -10.49 3.85
CA THR A 70 -14.70 -9.65 2.68
C THR A 70 -13.22 -9.29 2.59
N ILE A 71 -12.54 -9.13 3.74
CA ILE A 71 -11.17 -8.60 3.83
C ILE A 71 -10.16 -9.57 3.20
N SER A 72 -10.35 -10.88 3.40
CA SER A 72 -9.45 -11.90 2.87
C SER A 72 -9.46 -11.97 1.34
N TYR A 73 -10.64 -11.81 0.72
CA TYR A 73 -10.76 -11.86 -0.75
C TYR A 73 -10.15 -10.65 -1.44
N ASP A 74 -10.28 -9.46 -0.86
CA ASP A 74 -9.71 -8.24 -1.42
C ASP A 74 -8.19 -8.31 -1.48
N LEU A 75 -7.55 -8.69 -0.37
CA LEU A 75 -6.09 -8.84 -0.31
C LEU A 75 -5.58 -9.89 -1.30
N THR A 76 -6.21 -11.06 -1.35
CA THR A 76 -5.83 -12.15 -2.27
C THR A 76 -5.98 -11.73 -3.72
N SER A 77 -7.09 -11.08 -4.08
CA SER A 77 -7.32 -10.60 -5.44
C SER A 77 -6.31 -9.51 -5.84
N ARG A 78 -5.96 -8.61 -4.93
CA ARG A 78 -4.92 -7.60 -5.15
C ARG A 78 -3.55 -8.23 -5.41
N LEU A 79 -3.12 -9.18 -4.57
CA LEU A 79 -1.85 -9.89 -4.75
C LEU A 79 -1.78 -10.62 -6.09
N LYS A 80 -2.87 -11.28 -6.52
CA LYS A 80 -2.95 -11.94 -7.82
C LYS A 80 -2.88 -10.99 -9.02
N GLN A 81 -3.26 -9.72 -8.86
CA GLN A 81 -3.14 -8.71 -9.91
C GLN A 81 -1.79 -7.99 -9.87
N LEU A 82 -1.21 -7.80 -8.68
CA LEU A 82 0.12 -7.23 -8.49
C LEU A 82 1.22 -8.14 -9.06
N ILE A 83 1.17 -9.46 -8.75
CA ILE A 83 2.20 -10.42 -9.17
C ILE A 83 1.99 -10.80 -10.64
N VAL A 84 3.02 -10.61 -11.43
CA VAL A 84 3.06 -10.89 -12.88
C VAL A 84 3.73 -12.22 -13.16
N ALA A 85 4.79 -12.57 -12.40
CA ALA A 85 5.49 -13.84 -12.53
C ALA A 85 6.03 -14.32 -11.18
N VAL A 86 6.20 -15.63 -11.04
CA VAL A 86 6.89 -16.29 -9.92
C VAL A 86 8.00 -17.14 -10.51
N ASP A 87 9.26 -16.86 -10.14
CA ASP A 87 10.46 -17.50 -10.71
C ASP A 87 10.48 -17.49 -12.24
N GLY A 88 9.97 -16.40 -12.86
CA GLY A 88 9.88 -16.24 -14.31
C GLY A 88 8.65 -16.89 -14.96
N ASP A 89 7.83 -17.65 -14.23
CA ASP A 89 6.60 -18.21 -14.75
C ASP A 89 5.42 -17.22 -14.62
N GLU A 90 4.91 -16.74 -15.76
CA GLU A 90 3.79 -15.79 -15.86
C GLU A 90 2.42 -16.50 -15.92
N THR A 91 2.35 -17.82 -15.79
CA THR A 91 1.06 -18.51 -15.90
C THR A 91 0.14 -18.17 -14.73
N ARG A 92 -1.11 -17.87 -15.02
CA ARG A 92 -2.12 -17.56 -13.99
C ARG A 92 -2.31 -18.68 -12.97
N LYS A 93 -2.09 -19.93 -13.40
CA LYS A 93 -2.18 -21.09 -12.52
C LYS A 93 -1.10 -21.06 -11.45
N THR A 94 0.17 -20.80 -11.84
CA THR A 94 1.30 -20.70 -10.93
C THR A 94 1.13 -19.54 -9.97
N ILE A 95 0.75 -18.36 -10.47
CA ILE A 95 0.51 -17.16 -9.64
C ILE A 95 -0.61 -17.44 -8.61
N ASN A 96 -1.74 -18.01 -9.04
CA ASN A 96 -2.84 -18.31 -8.14
C ASN A 96 -2.44 -19.32 -7.07
N ASN A 97 -1.77 -20.42 -7.47
CA ASN A 97 -1.29 -21.42 -6.51
C ASN A 97 -0.31 -20.82 -5.50
N PHE A 98 0.63 -20.00 -5.97
CA PHE A 98 1.59 -19.33 -5.10
C PHE A 98 0.89 -18.44 -4.07
N VAL A 99 -0.01 -17.55 -4.51
CA VAL A 99 -0.71 -16.61 -3.62
C VAL A 99 -1.61 -17.32 -2.60
N GLU A 100 -2.26 -18.42 -3.01
CA GLU A 100 -3.21 -19.14 -2.17
C GLU A 100 -2.55 -20.12 -1.18
N ASN A 101 -1.44 -20.75 -1.57
CA ASN A 101 -0.91 -21.91 -0.84
C ASN A 101 0.56 -21.75 -0.40
N GLU A 102 1.35 -20.92 -1.07
CA GLU A 102 2.81 -20.86 -0.86
C GLU A 102 3.29 -19.54 -0.28
N PHE A 103 2.49 -18.46 -0.39
CA PHE A 103 2.89 -17.12 0.03
C PHE A 103 2.80 -16.97 1.54
N ILE A 104 3.88 -17.30 2.22
CA ILE A 104 3.94 -17.26 3.68
C ILE A 104 3.92 -15.82 4.23
N SER A 105 3.42 -15.65 5.44
CA SER A 105 3.15 -14.34 6.05
C SER A 105 4.38 -13.43 6.14
N ARG A 106 5.57 -14.00 6.42
CA ARG A 106 6.81 -13.23 6.52
C ARG A 106 7.28 -12.69 5.17
N ASP A 107 7.19 -13.49 4.12
CA ASP A 107 7.50 -13.07 2.75
C ASP A 107 6.47 -12.05 2.25
N SER A 108 5.20 -12.25 2.59
CA SER A 108 4.12 -11.30 2.28
C SER A 108 4.34 -9.93 2.94
N LEU A 109 4.82 -9.90 4.19
CA LEU A 109 5.17 -8.66 4.87
C LEU A 109 6.36 -7.96 4.19
N ALA A 110 7.42 -8.72 3.89
CA ALA A 110 8.60 -8.18 3.20
C ALA A 110 8.25 -7.64 1.80
N PHE A 111 7.40 -8.35 1.07
CA PHE A 111 6.91 -7.92 -0.23
C PHE A 111 6.10 -6.61 -0.13
N ARG A 112 5.19 -6.48 0.84
CA ARG A 112 4.42 -5.25 1.05
C ARG A 112 5.31 -4.07 1.41
N ASN A 113 6.29 -4.27 2.28
CA ASN A 113 7.27 -3.22 2.62
C ASN A 113 8.11 -2.80 1.39
N ASN A 114 8.41 -3.72 0.47
CA ASN A 114 9.06 -3.38 -0.78
C ASN A 114 8.12 -2.64 -1.73
N LEU A 115 6.87 -3.09 -1.84
CA LEU A 115 5.84 -2.42 -2.65
C LEU A 115 5.65 -0.95 -2.22
N ASP A 116 5.59 -0.70 -0.90
CA ASP A 116 5.48 0.65 -0.36
C ASP A 116 6.65 1.55 -0.75
N LYS A 117 7.87 0.99 -0.91
CA LYS A 117 9.05 1.77 -1.31
C LYS A 117 9.00 2.22 -2.76
N VAL A 118 8.44 1.38 -3.65
CA VAL A 118 8.40 1.64 -5.10
C VAL A 118 7.09 2.30 -5.55
N THR A 119 6.08 2.35 -4.67
CA THR A 119 4.80 2.99 -4.98
C THR A 119 4.92 4.51 -4.88
N PRO A 120 4.63 5.26 -5.97
CA PRO A 120 4.55 6.71 -5.92
C PRO A 120 3.46 7.16 -4.94
N ASP A 121 3.78 8.13 -4.11
CA ASP A 121 2.85 8.70 -3.13
C ASP A 121 3.25 10.15 -2.84
N VAL A 122 2.42 10.88 -2.12
CA VAL A 122 2.74 12.18 -1.54
C VAL A 122 3.18 11.97 -0.09
N ASP A 123 4.29 12.60 0.31
CA ASP A 123 4.68 12.58 1.71
C ASP A 123 3.73 13.46 2.53
N MET A 124 2.85 12.80 3.26
CA MET A 124 1.86 13.44 4.11
C MET A 124 2.39 13.75 5.53
N ASN A 125 3.67 13.55 5.77
CA ASN A 125 4.28 13.85 7.05
C ASN A 125 4.70 15.32 7.10
N ILE A 126 4.32 15.97 8.18
CA ILE A 126 4.72 17.34 8.47
C ILE A 126 5.55 17.38 9.75
N TYR A 127 6.44 18.33 9.80
CA TYR A 127 7.16 18.66 11.03
C TYR A 127 6.23 19.42 11.97
N PHE A 128 6.16 18.95 13.21
CA PHE A 128 5.34 19.53 14.27
C PHE A 128 6.24 19.87 15.46
N GLU A 129 6.17 21.14 15.91
CA GLU A 129 6.79 21.62 17.14
C GLU A 129 5.70 22.08 18.11
N CYS A 130 5.73 21.58 19.33
CA CYS A 130 4.76 21.94 20.36
C CYS A 130 5.07 23.32 20.95
N GLU A 131 4.14 24.26 20.85
CA GLU A 131 4.28 25.63 21.42
C GLU A 131 4.45 25.64 22.94
N GLU A 132 3.95 24.64 23.67
CA GLU A 132 3.99 24.59 25.13
C GLU A 132 5.28 23.98 25.66
N CYS A 133 5.81 22.91 25.06
CA CYS A 133 6.97 22.19 25.61
C CYS A 133 8.15 22.05 24.65
N GLY A 134 8.05 22.61 23.41
CA GLY A 134 9.12 22.53 22.42
C GLY A 134 9.40 21.11 21.90
N HIS A 135 8.48 20.15 22.14
CA HIS A 135 8.66 18.79 21.65
C HIS A 135 8.46 18.74 20.14
N GLU A 136 9.48 18.25 19.45
CA GLU A 136 9.50 18.10 18.01
C GLU A 136 9.13 16.68 17.62
N THR A 137 8.25 16.50 16.63
CA THR A 137 7.87 15.20 16.10
C THR A 137 7.34 15.32 14.68
N SER A 138 7.35 14.23 13.93
CA SER A 138 6.67 14.16 12.65
C SER A 138 5.25 13.63 12.84
N VAL A 139 4.28 14.29 12.22
CA VAL A 139 2.85 13.94 12.29
C VAL A 139 2.32 13.74 10.87
N SER A 140 1.66 12.61 10.63
CA SER A 140 1.01 12.37 9.34
C SER A 140 -0.33 13.09 9.27
N ILE A 141 -0.57 13.82 8.18
CA ILE A 141 -1.84 14.50 7.91
C ILE A 141 -2.92 13.44 7.62
N PRO A 142 -3.97 13.33 8.45
CA PRO A 142 -5.03 12.37 8.23
C PRO A 142 -5.95 12.83 7.10
N MET A 143 -5.96 12.13 5.96
CA MET A 143 -6.89 12.37 4.86
C MET A 143 -8.25 11.69 5.15
N THR A 144 -8.93 12.18 6.17
CA THR A 144 -10.26 11.68 6.59
C THR A 144 -11.39 12.43 5.88
N VAL A 145 -12.60 11.89 5.94
CA VAL A 145 -13.80 12.60 5.45
C VAL A 145 -13.96 13.95 6.13
N GLU A 146 -13.61 14.06 7.41
CA GLU A 146 -13.69 15.30 8.20
C GLU A 146 -12.68 16.36 7.74
N PHE A 147 -11.56 15.95 7.13
CA PHE A 147 -10.62 16.87 6.49
C PHE A 147 -11.29 17.58 5.29
N PHE A 148 -12.04 16.86 4.45
CA PHE A 148 -12.70 17.42 3.27
C PHE A 148 -14.04 18.12 3.59
N TRP A 149 -14.74 17.67 4.64
CA TRP A 149 -16.00 18.22 5.12
C TRP A 149 -15.92 18.45 6.63
N PRO A 150 -15.21 19.49 7.07
CA PRO A 150 -15.14 19.82 8.50
C PRO A 150 -16.54 20.17 9.00
N ARG A 151 -16.95 19.53 10.08
CA ARG A 151 -18.19 19.90 10.77
C ARG A 151 -17.94 21.24 11.48
N SER A 152 -18.58 22.28 11.01
CA SER A 152 -18.58 23.62 11.60
C SER A 152 -19.23 23.63 12.98
#